data_150188bf49c8937a6ef03614ee91d1eb
#
_entry.id   150188bf49c8937a6ef03614ee91d1eb
#
_cell.length_a   1.000
_cell.length_b   1.000
_cell.length_c   1.000
_cell.angle_alpha   90.00
_cell.angle_beta   90.00
_cell.angle_gamma   90.00
#
_symmetry.space_group_name_H-M   'P 1'
#
loop_
_entity.id
_entity.type
_entity.pdbx_description
1 polymer ?
#
loop_
_entity_poly.entity_id
_entity_poly.type
_entity_poly.pdbx_seq_one_letter_code
_entity_poly.pdbx_strand_id
1 'polypeptide(L)' 'MAKEAVSAFYAFLDRTPEVKKEALTLQDRFEEQEDRIEELIRIAERNGFSFTVQEFVQYLYEHSV' A
#
# COMPACT_ATOMS: atom_id res chain seq x y z
N MET A 1 -5.99 11.51 -9.83
CA MET A 1 -4.85 11.90 -9.06
C MET A 1 -4.41 10.79 -8.14
N ALA A 2 -3.12 10.75 -7.92
CA ALA A 2 -2.48 9.59 -7.31
C ALA A 2 -2.83 9.32 -5.85
N LYS A 3 -3.08 10.36 -5.09
CA LYS A 3 -3.48 10.22 -3.69
C LYS A 3 -4.80 9.48 -3.54
N GLU A 4 -5.67 9.65 -4.52
CA GLU A 4 -6.97 8.99 -4.51
C GLU A 4 -6.80 7.48 -4.70
N ALA A 5 -5.82 7.06 -5.50
CA ALA A 5 -5.55 5.64 -5.71
C ALA A 5 -5.03 4.99 -4.42
N VAL A 6 -4.14 5.67 -3.69
CA VAL A 6 -3.63 5.15 -2.41
C VAL A 6 -4.75 5.05 -1.39
N SER A 7 -5.57 6.10 -1.28
CA SER A 7 -6.69 6.12 -0.36
C SER A 7 -7.70 5.02 -0.69
N ALA A 8 -8.00 4.85 -1.97
CA ALA A 8 -8.92 3.80 -2.42
C ALA A 8 -8.38 2.41 -2.11
N PHE A 9 -7.06 2.22 -2.24
CA PHE A 9 -6.43 0.95 -1.92
C PHE A 9 -6.57 0.65 -0.42
N TYR A 10 -6.36 1.62 0.45
CA TYR A 10 -6.54 1.42 1.88
C TYR A 10 -7.99 1.07 2.22
N ALA A 11 -8.95 1.73 1.60
CA ALA A 11 -10.35 1.39 1.79
C ALA A 11 -10.65 -0.04 1.31
N PHE A 12 -10.02 -0.44 0.21
CA PHE A 12 -10.14 -1.80 -0.30
C PHE A 12 -9.60 -2.81 0.70
N LEU A 13 -8.45 -2.52 1.31
CA LEU A 13 -7.85 -3.41 2.32
C LEU A 13 -8.79 -3.63 3.51
N ASP A 14 -9.46 -2.57 3.95
CA ASP A 14 -10.41 -2.68 5.06
C ASP A 14 -11.59 -3.59 4.74
N ARG A 15 -11.96 -3.69 3.46
CA ARG A 15 -13.07 -4.51 3.03
C ARG A 15 -12.65 -5.91 2.58
N THR A 16 -11.34 -6.14 2.47
CA THR A 16 -10.81 -7.40 1.95
C THR A 16 -9.77 -7.95 2.93
N PRO A 17 -10.22 -8.66 3.98
CA PRO A 17 -9.32 -9.12 5.05
C PRO A 17 -8.17 -9.99 4.55
N GLU A 18 -8.37 -10.75 3.48
CA GLU A 18 -7.33 -11.62 2.92
C GLU A 18 -6.16 -10.82 2.39
N VAL A 19 -6.45 -9.75 1.66
CA VAL A 19 -5.41 -8.89 1.10
C VAL A 19 -4.76 -8.05 2.20
N LYS A 20 -5.56 -7.59 3.16
CA LYS A 20 -5.04 -6.86 4.31
C LYS A 20 -4.04 -7.71 5.09
N LYS A 21 -4.36 -8.97 5.31
CA LYS A 21 -3.47 -9.89 6.01
C LYS A 21 -2.17 -10.09 5.24
N GLU A 22 -2.26 -10.25 3.92
CA GLU A 22 -1.07 -10.37 3.07
C GLU A 22 -0.19 -9.12 3.19
N ALA A 23 -0.79 -7.94 3.17
CA ALA A 23 -0.05 -6.69 3.30
C ALA A 23 0.63 -6.59 4.67
N LEU A 24 -0.03 -7.03 5.73
CA LEU A 24 0.54 -6.99 7.07
C LEU A 24 1.72 -7.93 7.23
N THR A 25 1.74 -9.06 6.53
CA THR A 25 2.86 -10.00 6.61
C THR A 25 4.13 -9.47 5.96
N LEU A 26 4.04 -8.41 5.15
CA LEU A 26 5.23 -7.81 4.54
C LEU A 26 6.21 -7.29 5.58
N GLN A 27 5.72 -6.85 6.74
CA GLN A 27 6.58 -6.37 7.81
C GLN A 27 7.49 -7.48 8.36
N ASP A 28 7.01 -8.71 8.33
CA ASP A 28 7.78 -9.86 8.81
C ASP A 28 8.68 -10.46 7.73
N ARG A 29 8.32 -10.26 6.45
CA ARG A 29 9.04 -10.87 5.33
C ARG A 29 10.19 -10.03 4.81
N PHE A 30 10.10 -8.71 4.95
CA PHE A 30 11.09 -7.77 4.43
C PHE A 30 11.55 -6.84 5.53
N GLU A 31 12.85 -6.76 5.74
CA GLU A 31 13.41 -5.86 6.75
C GLU A 31 13.48 -4.43 6.26
N GLU A 32 13.71 -4.24 4.95
CA GLU A 32 13.85 -2.91 4.37
C GLU A 32 12.50 -2.30 4.02
N GLN A 33 12.32 -1.04 4.41
CA GLN A 33 11.07 -0.33 4.14
C GLN A 33 10.80 -0.21 2.64
N GLU A 34 11.84 0.01 1.86
CA GLU A 34 11.69 0.13 0.40
C GLU A 34 11.12 -1.15 -0.22
N ASP A 35 11.60 -2.30 0.24
CA ASP A 35 11.12 -3.58 -0.26
C ASP A 35 9.65 -3.80 0.10
N ARG A 36 9.25 -3.41 1.32
CA ARG A 36 7.86 -3.51 1.75
C ARG A 36 6.95 -2.65 0.90
N ILE A 37 7.39 -1.42 0.60
CA ILE A 37 6.61 -0.51 -0.22
C ILE A 37 6.45 -1.04 -1.64
N GLU A 38 7.52 -1.56 -2.23
CA GLU A 38 7.46 -2.13 -3.58
C GLU A 38 6.50 -3.30 -3.66
N GLU A 39 6.55 -4.21 -2.68
CA GLU A 39 5.64 -5.34 -2.65
C GLU A 39 4.20 -4.91 -2.43
N LEU A 40 3.99 -3.90 -1.60
CA LEU A 40 2.66 -3.36 -1.37
C LEU A 40 2.08 -2.78 -2.67
N ILE A 41 2.91 -2.09 -3.44
CA ILE A 41 2.49 -1.54 -4.72
C ILE A 41 2.12 -2.65 -5.70
N ARG A 42 2.86 -3.76 -5.70
CA ARG A 42 2.53 -4.91 -6.54
C ARG A 42 1.19 -5.53 -6.15
N ILE A 43 0.94 -5.64 -4.85
CA ILE A 43 -0.35 -6.13 -4.36
C ILE A 43 -1.47 -5.22 -4.83
N ALA A 44 -1.25 -3.90 -4.75
CA ALA A 44 -2.24 -2.93 -5.20
C ALA A 44 -2.50 -3.08 -6.71
N GLU A 45 -1.46 -3.21 -7.51
CA GLU A 45 -1.60 -3.36 -8.94
C GLU A 45 -2.39 -4.60 -9.33
N ARG A 46 -2.18 -5.72 -8.63
CA ARG A 46 -2.94 -6.94 -8.87
C ARG A 46 -4.43 -6.76 -8.61
N ASN A 47 -4.78 -5.80 -7.77
CA ASN A 47 -6.16 -5.54 -7.39
C ASN A 47 -6.75 -4.30 -8.07
N GLY A 48 -6.06 -3.77 -9.09
CA GLY A 48 -6.57 -2.68 -9.89
C GLY A 48 -6.23 -1.28 -9.40
N PHE A 49 -5.30 -1.15 -8.46
CA PHE A 49 -4.86 0.13 -7.94
C PHE A 49 -3.44 0.41 -8.38
N SER A 50 -3.23 1.53 -9.04
CA SER A 50 -1.90 1.89 -9.57
C SER A 50 -1.45 3.21 -8.98
N PHE A 51 -0.27 3.18 -8.31
CA PHE A 51 0.36 4.38 -7.79
C PHE A 51 1.85 4.14 -7.65
N THR A 52 2.62 5.23 -7.56
CA THR A 52 4.08 5.14 -7.47
C THR A 52 4.53 5.13 -6.01
N VAL A 53 5.81 4.78 -5.80
CA VAL A 53 6.43 4.85 -4.48
C VAL A 53 6.32 6.27 -3.90
N GLN A 54 6.58 7.29 -4.72
CA GLN A 54 6.50 8.67 -4.27
C GLN A 54 5.11 9.04 -3.82
N GLU A 55 4.11 8.62 -4.57
CA GLU A 55 2.71 8.89 -4.23
C GLU A 55 2.31 8.24 -2.93
N PHE A 56 2.76 7.00 -2.72
CA PHE A 56 2.50 6.28 -1.49
C PHE A 56 3.17 6.95 -0.29
N VAL A 57 4.44 7.30 -0.43
CA VAL A 57 5.19 7.97 0.64
C VAL A 57 4.56 9.32 0.97
N GLN A 58 4.16 10.07 -0.04
CA GLN A 58 3.52 11.36 0.16
C GLN A 58 2.19 11.21 0.91
N TYR A 59 1.42 10.19 0.58
CA TYR A 59 0.17 9.89 1.30
C TYR A 59 0.44 9.62 2.77
N LEU A 60 1.43 8.77 3.06
CA LEU A 60 1.79 8.46 4.45
C LEU A 60 2.23 9.71 5.20
N TYR A 61 2.99 10.56 4.54
CA TYR A 61 3.50 11.79 5.15
C TYR A 61 2.36 12.73 5.55
N GLU A 62 1.36 12.84 4.71
CA GLU A 62 0.21 13.71 4.97
C GLU A 62 -0.72 13.16 6.05
N HIS A 63 -0.78 11.86 6.20
CA HIS A 63 -1.70 11.20 7.14
C HIS A 63 -1.04 10.75 8.45
N SER A 64 0.24 10.99 8.62
CA SER A 64 0.97 10.56 9.81
C SER A 64 1.17 11.69 10.84
N VAL A 65 0.58 12.84 10.60
CA VAL A 65 0.72 13.99 11.50
C VAL A 65 -0.38 13.97 12.55
#